data_2a23dc1df6f3d991344c5a9abbba74c2
#
_entry.id   2a23dc1df6f3d991344c5a9abbba74c2
#
_cell.length_a   1.000
_cell.length_b   1.000
_cell.length_c   1.000
_cell.angle_alpha   90.00
_cell.angle_beta   90.00
_cell.angle_gamma   90.00
#
_symmetry.space_group_name_H-M   'P 1'
#
loop_
_entity.id
_entity.type
_entity.pdbx_description
1 polymer ?
#
loop_
_entity_poly.entity_id
_entity_poly.type
_entity_poly.pdbx_seq_one_letter_code
_entity_poly.pdbx_strand_id
1 'polypeptide(L)'
;MNLYDYNTVNRILTSHGFTFSKALGQNFIIDPEVCPAMADALCADEKTGVLEIGPGIGVLTKELCKVCGKVISIELDKRLFPVLKETLSEFDNLEIVEGDVLKLNLQEIIKEKLGNMDSVKVCANLPYYITSPVIMCLLEQSLPIDEI
;
A
#
# COMPACT_ATOMS: atom_id res chain seq x y z
N MET A 1 -4.21 -16.12 5.45
CA MET A 1 -2.74 -16.13 5.29
C MET A 1 -2.13 -15.12 6.24
N ASN A 2 -1.16 -15.56 7.04
CA ASN A 2 -0.53 -14.70 8.04
C ASN A 2 0.75 -14.07 7.48
N LEU A 3 0.69 -12.81 7.11
CA LEU A 3 1.83 -12.07 6.57
C LEU A 3 2.82 -11.58 7.64
N TYR A 4 2.55 -11.86 8.90
CA TYR A 4 3.49 -11.58 10.00
C TYR A 4 4.34 -12.81 10.35
N ASP A 5 4.08 -13.95 9.73
CA ASP A 5 4.87 -15.16 9.91
C ASP A 5 5.99 -15.22 8.88
N TYR A 6 7.23 -15.21 9.35
CA TYR A 6 8.42 -15.26 8.50
C TYR A 6 8.38 -16.43 7.51
N ASN A 7 8.02 -17.62 7.98
CA ASN A 7 8.01 -18.79 7.13
C ASN A 7 6.97 -18.69 6.02
N THR A 8 5.79 -18.15 6.32
CA THR A 8 4.75 -17.89 5.34
C THR A 8 5.24 -16.90 4.28
N VAL A 9 5.82 -15.78 4.71
CA VAL A 9 6.34 -14.74 3.81
C VAL A 9 7.45 -15.31 2.93
N ASN A 10 8.41 -16.02 3.51
CA ASN A 10 9.51 -16.61 2.76
C ASN A 10 9.01 -17.62 1.73
N ARG A 11 8.05 -18.45 2.09
CA ARG A 11 7.45 -19.43 1.16
C ARG A 11 6.79 -18.72 -0.02
N ILE A 12 6.01 -17.68 0.23
CA ILE A 12 5.32 -16.92 -0.81
C ILE A 12 6.33 -16.27 -1.75
N LEU A 13 7.31 -15.57 -1.20
CA LEU A 13 8.34 -14.91 -2.00
C LEU A 13 9.13 -15.90 -2.83
N THR A 14 9.51 -17.02 -2.24
CA THR A 14 10.25 -18.07 -2.95
C THR A 14 9.42 -18.66 -4.09
N SER A 15 8.13 -18.90 -3.86
CA SER A 15 7.24 -19.47 -4.90
C SER A 15 7.06 -18.54 -6.10
N HIS A 16 7.27 -17.22 -5.92
CA HIS A 16 7.22 -16.23 -6.97
C HIS A 16 8.60 -15.83 -7.51
N GLY A 17 9.64 -16.60 -7.20
CA GLY A 17 10.97 -16.36 -7.72
C GLY A 17 11.81 -15.32 -6.98
N PHE A 18 11.37 -14.87 -5.83
CA PHE A 18 12.14 -13.94 -5.00
C PHE A 18 13.07 -14.69 -4.06
N THR A 19 14.28 -14.15 -3.88
CA THR A 19 15.18 -14.58 -2.83
C THR A 19 14.92 -13.69 -1.61
N PHE A 20 14.66 -14.28 -0.46
CA PHE A 20 14.48 -13.52 0.77
C PHE A 20 15.86 -13.02 1.22
N SER A 21 16.33 -11.94 0.60
CA SER A 21 17.60 -11.32 0.92
C SER A 21 17.41 -10.23 1.97
N LYS A 22 18.51 -9.80 2.57
CA LYS A 22 18.51 -8.70 3.52
C LYS A 22 17.93 -7.42 2.91
N ALA A 23 18.18 -7.17 1.63
CA ALA A 23 17.66 -6.00 0.92
C ALA A 23 16.15 -6.04 0.75
N LEU A 24 15.58 -7.21 0.43
CA LEU A 24 14.12 -7.39 0.34
C LEU A 24 13.47 -7.36 1.72
N GLY A 25 14.09 -8.00 2.71
CA GLY A 25 13.56 -8.04 4.07
C GLY A 25 13.43 -6.66 4.72
N GLN A 26 14.28 -5.71 4.32
CA GLN A 26 14.24 -4.34 4.84
C GLN A 26 13.02 -3.56 4.34
N ASN A 27 12.43 -3.96 3.21
CA ASN A 27 11.29 -3.29 2.62
C ASN A 27 9.95 -3.87 3.07
N PHE A 28 9.96 -4.93 3.88
CA PHE A 28 8.74 -5.60 4.33
C PHE A 28 8.66 -5.58 5.85
N ILE A 29 7.59 -4.97 6.37
CA ILE A 29 7.34 -4.99 7.81
C ILE A 29 6.51 -6.22 8.14
N ILE A 30 7.07 -7.08 8.99
CA ILE A 30 6.37 -8.28 9.50
C ILE A 30 6.10 -8.21 11.00
N ASP A 31 6.26 -7.04 11.61
CA ASP A 31 5.90 -6.82 13.01
C ASP A 31 4.36 -6.74 13.13
N PRO A 32 3.73 -7.62 13.92
CA PRO A 32 2.27 -7.67 14.02
C PRO A 32 1.64 -6.44 14.68
N GLU A 33 2.42 -5.53 15.23
CA GLU A 33 1.91 -4.34 15.90
C GLU A 33 1.95 -3.10 15.01
N VAL A 34 2.91 -3.01 14.09
CA VAL A 34 3.17 -1.78 13.32
C VAL A 34 2.09 -1.49 12.30
N CYS A 35 1.77 -2.42 11.42
CA CYS A 35 0.79 -2.16 10.36
C CYS A 35 -0.63 -1.98 10.89
N PRO A 36 -1.11 -2.76 11.86
CA PRO A 36 -2.40 -2.47 12.49
C PRO A 36 -2.45 -1.09 13.13
N ALA A 37 -1.37 -0.67 13.81
CA ALA A 37 -1.30 0.66 14.43
C ALA A 37 -1.34 1.76 13.38
N MET A 38 -0.67 1.59 12.24
CA MET A 38 -0.73 2.55 11.14
C MET A 38 -2.14 2.67 10.59
N ALA A 39 -2.82 1.56 10.38
CA ALA A 39 -4.20 1.57 9.90
C ALA A 39 -5.15 2.23 10.90
N ASP A 40 -4.99 1.94 12.19
CA ASP A 40 -5.80 2.55 13.25
C ASP A 40 -5.59 4.06 13.35
N ALA A 41 -4.36 4.52 13.11
CA ALA A 41 -4.03 5.94 13.16
C ALA A 41 -4.77 6.77 12.08
N LEU A 42 -5.23 6.14 11.00
CA LEU A 42 -6.00 6.83 9.98
C LEU A 42 -7.42 7.18 10.42
N CYS A 43 -7.95 6.54 11.44
CA CYS A 43 -9.35 6.69 11.87
C CYS A 43 -10.33 6.53 10.70
N ALA A 44 -10.09 5.54 9.86
CA ALA A 44 -10.84 5.31 8.62
C ALA A 44 -12.10 4.48 8.88
N ASP A 45 -13.08 4.61 7.98
CA ASP A 45 -14.30 3.81 7.96
C ASP A 45 -14.65 3.43 6.50
N GLU A 46 -15.83 2.84 6.29
CA GLU A 46 -16.27 2.41 4.96
C GLU A 46 -16.46 3.55 3.96
N LYS A 47 -16.43 4.80 4.41
CA LYS A 47 -16.54 5.99 3.55
C LYS A 47 -15.20 6.62 3.25
N THR A 48 -14.12 6.05 3.77
CA THR A 48 -12.77 6.53 3.58
C THR A 48 -12.09 5.77 2.44
N GLY A 49 -11.54 6.52 1.47
CA GLY A 49 -10.65 6.00 0.46
C GLY A 49 -9.20 6.22 0.88
N VAL A 50 -8.34 5.25 0.59
CA VAL A 50 -6.92 5.34 0.90
C VAL A 50 -6.10 5.13 -0.35
N LEU A 51 -5.14 6.02 -0.56
CA LEU A 51 -4.06 5.83 -1.52
C LEU A 51 -2.84 5.31 -0.77
N GLU A 52 -2.47 4.07 -1.06
CA GLU A 52 -1.27 3.47 -0.49
C GLU A 52 -0.14 3.50 -1.50
N ILE A 53 1.06 3.81 -1.04
CA ILE A 53 2.25 3.86 -1.89
C ILE A 53 3.22 2.77 -1.42
N GLY A 54 3.60 1.88 -2.35
CA GLY A 54 4.55 0.82 -2.08
C GLY A 54 4.01 -0.29 -1.18
N PRO A 55 3.00 -1.05 -1.62
CA PRO A 55 2.40 -2.10 -0.78
C PRO A 55 3.35 -3.25 -0.43
N GLY A 56 4.42 -3.44 -1.19
CA GLY A 56 5.32 -4.57 -0.99
C GLY A 56 4.60 -5.90 -1.16
N ILE A 57 4.59 -6.72 -0.12
CA ILE A 57 3.86 -8.00 -0.13
C ILE A 57 2.42 -7.87 0.41
N GLY A 58 1.99 -6.65 0.78
CA GLY A 58 0.61 -6.38 1.15
C GLY A 58 0.31 -6.41 2.65
N VAL A 59 1.31 -6.32 3.52
CA VAL A 59 1.10 -6.37 4.97
C VAL A 59 0.23 -5.21 5.44
N LEU A 60 0.64 -3.98 5.13
CA LEU A 60 -0.16 -2.78 5.46
C LEU A 60 -1.46 -2.75 4.65
N THR A 61 -1.40 -3.11 3.37
CA THR A 61 -2.57 -3.14 2.48
C THR A 61 -3.68 -3.98 3.07
N LYS A 62 -3.35 -5.15 3.60
CA LYS A 62 -4.32 -6.04 4.24
C LYS A 62 -5.05 -5.35 5.40
N GLU A 63 -4.31 -4.65 6.24
CA GLU A 63 -4.89 -3.92 7.38
C GLU A 63 -5.78 -2.76 6.89
N LEU A 64 -5.34 -2.04 5.86
CA LEU A 64 -6.13 -0.96 5.27
C LEU A 64 -7.44 -1.47 4.67
N CYS A 65 -7.40 -2.59 3.95
CA CYS A 65 -8.60 -3.18 3.35
C CYS A 65 -9.65 -3.59 4.37
N LYS A 66 -9.23 -3.90 5.59
CA LYS A 66 -10.16 -4.27 6.67
C LYS A 66 -10.94 -3.08 7.22
N VAL A 67 -10.39 -1.87 7.15
CA VAL A 67 -10.97 -0.68 7.81
C VAL A 67 -11.47 0.38 6.84
N CYS A 68 -11.04 0.37 5.60
CA CYS A 68 -11.38 1.40 4.60
C CYS A 68 -12.44 0.91 3.62
N GLY A 69 -13.16 1.85 3.01
CA GLY A 69 -14.13 1.53 1.97
C GLY A 69 -13.49 1.14 0.66
N LYS A 70 -12.37 1.78 0.29
CA LYS A 70 -11.62 1.47 -0.92
C LYS A 70 -10.14 1.81 -0.73
N VAL A 71 -9.30 0.92 -1.23
CA VAL A 71 -7.84 1.08 -1.21
C VAL A 71 -7.31 1.04 -2.64
N ILE A 72 -6.52 2.03 -3.00
CA ILE A 72 -5.76 2.07 -4.25
C ILE A 72 -4.28 2.01 -3.87
N SER A 73 -3.59 0.97 -4.30
CA SER A 73 -2.17 0.78 -3.99
C SER A 73 -1.34 0.97 -5.24
N ILE A 74 -0.31 1.80 -5.16
CA ILE A 74 0.61 2.07 -6.28
C ILE A 74 1.88 1.29 -6.06
N GLU A 75 2.21 0.40 -7.00
CA GLU A 75 3.40 -0.43 -6.94
C GLU A 75 4.22 -0.27 -8.22
N LEU A 76 5.51 0.00 -8.05
CA LEU A 76 6.46 0.16 -9.14
C LEU A 76 6.97 -1.20 -9.65
N ASP A 77 7.17 -2.17 -8.76
CA ASP A 77 7.78 -3.46 -9.10
C ASP A 77 6.73 -4.45 -9.59
N LYS A 78 6.72 -4.68 -10.90
CA LYS A 78 5.78 -5.62 -11.55
C LYS A 78 5.87 -7.04 -10.99
N ARG A 79 7.02 -7.44 -10.47
CA ARG A 79 7.22 -8.79 -9.93
C ARG A 79 6.38 -9.02 -8.68
N LEU A 80 5.98 -7.95 -7.98
CA LEU A 80 5.16 -8.03 -6.79
C LEU A 80 3.66 -8.22 -7.10
N PHE A 81 3.22 -7.94 -8.31
CA PHE A 81 1.80 -8.07 -8.66
C PHE A 81 1.25 -9.47 -8.44
N PRO A 82 1.91 -10.55 -8.90
CA PRO A 82 1.43 -11.91 -8.59
C PRO A 82 1.43 -12.21 -7.09
N VAL A 83 2.40 -11.68 -6.35
CA VAL A 83 2.47 -11.83 -4.89
C VAL A 83 1.26 -11.17 -4.24
N LEU A 84 0.98 -9.93 -4.60
CA LEU A 84 -0.16 -9.17 -4.06
C LEU A 84 -1.49 -9.83 -4.41
N LYS A 85 -1.61 -10.38 -5.61
CA LYS A 85 -2.79 -11.08 -6.03
C LYS A 85 -3.06 -12.31 -5.15
N GLU A 86 -2.02 -13.01 -4.73
CA GLU A 86 -2.14 -14.14 -3.82
C GLU A 86 -2.43 -13.71 -2.38
N THR A 87 -1.66 -12.75 -1.85
CA THR A 87 -1.76 -12.34 -0.45
C THR A 87 -3.04 -11.61 -0.11
N LEU A 88 -3.66 -10.95 -1.09
CA LEU A 88 -4.82 -10.06 -0.91
C LEU A 88 -6.07 -10.55 -1.66
N SER A 89 -6.10 -11.81 -2.06
CA SER A 89 -7.18 -12.38 -2.87
C SER A 89 -8.56 -12.33 -2.20
N GLU A 90 -8.61 -12.21 -0.88
CA GLU A 90 -9.86 -12.16 -0.11
C GLU A 90 -10.56 -10.79 -0.14
N PHE A 91 -9.89 -9.74 -0.64
CA PHE A 91 -10.43 -8.39 -0.64
C PHE A 91 -10.92 -7.99 -2.03
N ASP A 92 -12.11 -7.41 -2.09
CA ASP A 92 -12.72 -6.88 -3.31
C ASP A 92 -12.70 -5.34 -3.37
N ASN A 93 -12.26 -4.69 -2.28
CA ASN A 93 -12.19 -3.23 -2.17
C ASN A 93 -10.79 -2.67 -2.47
N LEU A 94 -9.96 -3.44 -3.16
CA LEU A 94 -8.58 -3.10 -3.48
C LEU A 94 -8.36 -3.06 -4.99
N GLU A 95 -7.63 -2.04 -5.45
CA GLU A 95 -7.08 -1.99 -6.80
C GLU A 95 -5.59 -1.68 -6.74
N ILE A 96 -4.79 -2.45 -7.45
CA ILE A 96 -3.35 -2.24 -7.56
C ILE A 96 -3.09 -1.49 -8.87
N VAL A 97 -2.40 -0.36 -8.79
CA VAL A 97 -1.99 0.44 -9.94
C VAL A 97 -0.50 0.32 -10.14
N GLU A 98 -0.09 -0.07 -11.35
CA GLU A 98 1.32 -0.14 -11.71
C GLU A 98 1.84 1.25 -12.04
N GLY A 99 2.99 1.60 -11.47
CA GLY A 99 3.68 2.82 -11.85
C GLY A 99 4.56 3.39 -10.76
N ASP A 100 5.26 4.46 -11.15
CA ASP A 100 6.10 5.24 -10.26
C ASP A 100 5.28 6.40 -9.72
N VAL A 101 5.07 6.45 -8.42
CA VAL A 101 4.29 7.50 -7.75
C VAL A 101 4.81 8.90 -8.09
N LEU A 102 6.11 9.04 -8.32
CA LEU A 102 6.72 10.33 -8.66
C LEU A 102 6.40 10.78 -10.09
N LYS A 103 5.92 9.88 -10.95
CA LYS A 103 5.65 10.15 -12.38
C LYS A 103 4.17 10.07 -12.74
N LEU A 104 3.36 9.43 -11.91
CA LEU A 104 1.92 9.26 -12.17
C LEU A 104 1.16 10.56 -11.93
N ASN A 105 0.06 10.72 -12.66
CA ASN A 105 -0.91 11.78 -12.36
C ASN A 105 -1.81 11.34 -11.21
N LEU A 106 -1.37 11.60 -9.99
CA LEU A 106 -2.09 11.16 -8.78
C LEU A 106 -3.43 11.86 -8.62
N GLN A 107 -3.54 13.12 -9.06
CA GLN A 107 -4.78 13.86 -9.01
C GLN A 107 -5.89 13.15 -9.80
N GLU A 108 -5.57 12.71 -11.00
CA GLU A 108 -6.50 11.97 -11.85
C GLU A 108 -6.88 10.62 -11.24
N ILE A 109 -5.90 9.88 -10.71
CA ILE A 109 -6.13 8.58 -10.07
C ILE A 109 -7.07 8.72 -8.88
N ILE A 110 -6.84 9.69 -8.01
CA ILE A 110 -7.70 9.94 -6.84
C ILE A 110 -9.09 10.34 -7.28
N LYS A 111 -9.19 11.24 -8.26
CA LYS A 111 -10.47 11.70 -8.76
C LYS A 111 -11.31 10.59 -9.37
N GLU A 112 -10.69 9.76 -10.21
CA GLU A 112 -11.39 8.68 -10.89
C GLU A 112 -11.76 7.52 -9.97
N LYS A 113 -10.85 7.16 -9.06
CA LYS A 113 -10.97 5.92 -8.29
C LYS A 113 -11.46 6.13 -6.86
N LEU A 114 -11.21 7.28 -6.27
CA LEU A 114 -11.58 7.61 -4.90
C LEU A 114 -12.48 8.84 -4.78
N GLY A 115 -12.90 9.41 -5.90
CA GLY A 115 -13.68 10.65 -5.91
C GLY A 115 -15.06 10.54 -5.30
N ASN A 116 -15.60 9.33 -5.16
CA ASN A 116 -16.90 9.08 -4.53
C ASN A 116 -16.79 8.77 -3.02
N MET A 117 -15.59 8.79 -2.47
CA MET A 117 -15.37 8.61 -1.04
C MET A 117 -15.56 9.93 -0.29
N ASP A 118 -16.05 9.85 0.95
CA ASP A 118 -16.26 11.05 1.79
C ASP A 118 -14.94 11.70 2.22
N SER A 119 -13.92 10.87 2.43
CA SER A 119 -12.57 11.36 2.72
C SER A 119 -11.52 10.52 2.01
N VAL A 120 -10.38 11.14 1.73
CA VAL A 120 -9.25 10.46 1.08
C VAL A 120 -7.99 10.69 1.90
N LYS A 121 -7.32 9.61 2.23
CA LYS A 121 -6.09 9.64 3.02
C LYS A 121 -4.97 8.94 2.28
N VAL A 122 -3.73 9.31 2.57
CA VAL A 122 -2.56 8.67 2.00
C VAL A 122 -1.80 7.95 3.10
N CYS A 123 -1.45 6.71 2.83
CA CYS A 123 -0.69 5.89 3.75
C CYS A 123 0.44 5.18 3.01
N ALA A 124 1.60 5.12 3.61
CA ALA A 124 2.75 4.48 2.98
C ALA A 124 3.75 4.02 4.02
N ASN A 125 4.40 2.90 3.72
CA ASN A 125 5.58 2.45 4.45
C ASN A 125 6.74 2.43 3.47
N LEU A 126 7.44 3.55 3.36
CA LEU A 126 8.43 3.78 2.32
C LEU A 126 9.86 3.59 2.83
N PRO A 127 10.78 3.12 1.96
CA PRO A 127 12.21 3.26 2.22
C PRO A 127 12.53 4.74 2.46
N TYR A 128 13.40 5.02 3.42
CA TYR A 128 13.69 6.39 3.83
C TYR A 128 14.22 7.28 2.69
N TYR A 129 14.90 6.71 1.71
CA TYR A 129 15.52 7.47 0.62
C TYR A 129 14.50 8.05 -0.38
N ILE A 130 13.23 7.57 -0.38
CA ILE A 130 12.19 8.11 -1.25
C ILE A 130 11.07 8.84 -0.48
N THR A 131 11.13 8.85 0.84
CA THR A 131 10.08 9.44 1.67
C THR A 131 9.91 10.94 1.39
N SER A 132 10.99 11.73 1.43
CA SER A 132 10.93 13.17 1.18
C SER A 132 10.47 13.50 -0.24
N PRO A 133 11.01 12.89 -1.31
CA PRO A 133 10.50 13.12 -2.65
C PRO A 133 9.02 12.80 -2.81
N VAL A 134 8.53 11.74 -2.19
CA VAL A 134 7.11 11.36 -2.27
C VAL A 134 6.24 12.39 -1.56
N ILE A 135 6.60 12.81 -0.35
CA ILE A 135 5.86 13.83 0.38
C ILE A 135 5.81 15.14 -0.40
N MET A 136 6.93 15.58 -0.95
CA MET A 136 6.99 16.79 -1.77
C MET A 136 6.11 16.67 -3.02
N CYS A 137 6.14 15.53 -3.69
CA CYS A 137 5.30 15.26 -4.86
C CYS A 137 3.81 15.40 -4.50
N LEU A 138 3.38 14.82 -3.38
CA LEU A 138 2.00 14.90 -2.92
C LEU A 138 1.58 16.34 -2.62
N LEU A 139 2.45 17.11 -1.97
CA LEU A 139 2.17 18.52 -1.63
C LEU A 139 2.13 19.40 -2.87
N GLU A 140 3.05 19.21 -3.82
CA GLU A 140 3.15 20.03 -5.02
C GLU A 140 1.98 19.82 -5.99
N GLN A 141 1.38 18.64 -6.01
CA GLN A 141 0.27 18.32 -6.90
C GLN A 141 -1.08 18.86 -6.40
N SER A 142 -1.14 19.48 -5.24
CA SER A 142 -2.39 19.99 -4.65
C SER A 142 -3.51 18.96 -4.70
N LEU A 143 -3.24 17.77 -4.21
CA LEU A 143 -4.16 16.64 -4.30
C LEU A 143 -5.37 16.82 -3.36
N PRO A 144 -6.55 16.26 -3.73
CA PRO A 144 -7.72 16.26 -2.86
C PRO A 144 -7.58 15.21 -1.76
N ILE A 145 -6.67 15.45 -0.84
CA ILE A 145 -6.30 14.54 0.25
C ILE A 145 -6.58 15.21 1.59
N ASP A 146 -7.19 14.48 2.51
CA ASP A 146 -7.50 14.96 3.85
C ASP A 146 -6.36 14.72 4.84
N GLU A 147 -5.53 13.68 4.58
CA GLU A 147 -4.45 13.29 5.49
C GLU A 147 -3.39 12.49 4.74
N ILE A 148 -2.16 12.70 5.12
CA ILE A 148 -0.99 11.96 4.61
C ILE A 148 -0.37 11.11 5.72
#